data_95d748d51d6b11235363b5661cde36b5
#
_entry.id   95d748d51d6b11235363b5661cde36b5
#
_cell.length_a   1.000
_cell.length_b   1.000
_cell.length_c   1.000
_cell.angle_alpha   90.00
_cell.angle_beta   90.00
_cell.angle_gamma   90.00
#
_symmetry.space_group_name_H-M   'P 1'
#
loop_
_entity.id
_entity.type
_entity.pdbx_description
1 polymer ?
#
loop_
_entity_poly.entity_id
_entity_poly.type
_entity_poly.pdbx_seq_one_letter_code
_entity_poly.pdbx_strand_id
1 'polypeptide(L)'
;TRYGGVSVGGFSSLNLGDHVGDDSAIVARNRNILVERASLPAQPRWLVQVHGPVGVQADVNVAGGEADAAWAQSPNVVCAVLTADCLPVLLCDRGGKQVAVVHAGWRGLCSGVLDLTIDQFLGVDIPPTEILAWLGPAIGPAAYAVGSVVKDSFLAREPSCTNSFTQVRSGIWQFNLYASAR
;
A
#
# COMPACT_ATOMS: atom_id res chain seq x y z
N THR A 1 1.60 7.72 12.16
CA THR A 1 1.71 9.05 12.79
C THR A 1 2.57 9.98 11.94
N ARG A 2 2.36 11.27 12.06
CA ARG A 2 3.21 12.30 11.43
C ARG A 2 4.13 12.99 12.44
N TYR A 3 4.05 12.62 13.70
CA TYR A 3 4.79 13.28 14.79
C TYR A 3 6.04 12.53 15.20
N GLY A 4 7.03 13.29 15.70
CA GLY A 4 8.20 12.73 16.36
C GLY A 4 9.45 12.64 15.49
N GLY A 5 9.42 13.22 14.30
CA GLY A 5 10.60 13.38 13.44
C GLY A 5 11.22 14.77 13.52
N VAL A 6 12.04 15.07 12.54
CA VAL A 6 12.86 16.29 12.47
C VAL A 6 12.59 17.18 11.25
N SER A 7 11.66 16.78 10.36
CA SER A 7 11.21 17.64 9.27
C SER A 7 10.50 18.88 9.78
N VAL A 8 10.58 19.98 9.02
CA VAL A 8 10.02 21.29 9.36
C VAL A 8 9.04 21.77 8.29
N GLY A 9 8.33 22.87 8.57
CA GLY A 9 7.39 23.47 7.62
C GLY A 9 6.27 22.52 7.20
N GLY A 10 5.99 22.41 5.92
CA GLY A 10 4.93 21.56 5.35
C GLY A 10 5.14 20.06 5.57
N PHE A 11 6.37 19.63 5.85
CA PHE A 11 6.75 18.23 6.08
C PHE A 11 6.76 17.84 7.56
N SER A 12 6.40 18.76 8.47
CA SER A 12 6.49 18.57 9.92
C SER A 12 5.61 17.42 10.43
N SER A 13 6.18 16.47 11.21
CA SER A 13 7.60 16.38 11.56
C SER A 13 8.25 15.06 11.13
N LEU A 14 7.51 13.97 10.93
CA LEU A 14 8.02 12.63 10.60
C LEU A 14 7.70 12.30 9.12
N ASN A 15 8.21 13.11 8.19
CA ASN A 15 8.12 12.77 6.79
C ASN A 15 9.07 11.61 6.44
N LEU A 16 8.55 10.57 5.80
CA LEU A 16 9.28 9.37 5.38
C LEU A 16 9.41 9.28 3.85
N GLY A 17 8.70 10.16 3.12
CA GLY A 17 8.72 10.21 1.66
C GLY A 17 9.89 11.04 1.14
N ASP A 18 10.70 10.45 0.28
CA ASP A 18 11.87 11.07 -0.35
C ASP A 18 11.56 11.75 -1.69
N HIS A 19 10.34 11.54 -2.20
CA HIS A 19 9.85 12.06 -3.48
C HIS A 19 8.97 13.31 -3.37
N VAL A 20 8.77 13.83 -2.15
CA VAL A 20 7.84 14.95 -1.90
C VAL A 20 8.51 16.31 -1.80
N GLY A 21 9.85 16.37 -1.93
CA GLY A 21 10.62 17.62 -1.94
C GLY A 21 11.18 18.07 -0.58
N ASP A 22 11.16 17.21 0.42
CA ASP A 22 11.88 17.42 1.68
C ASP A 22 13.38 17.14 1.52
N ASP A 23 14.21 17.62 2.44
CA ASP A 23 15.64 17.32 2.48
C ASP A 23 15.88 15.82 2.69
N SER A 24 16.64 15.20 1.79
CA SER A 24 16.92 13.76 1.80
C SER A 24 17.63 13.29 3.07
N ALA A 25 18.52 14.11 3.67
CA ALA A 25 19.19 13.77 4.92
C ALA A 25 18.21 13.81 6.10
N ILE A 26 17.24 14.73 6.09
CA ILE A 26 16.17 14.81 7.07
C ILE A 26 15.25 13.60 6.95
N VAL A 27 14.86 13.20 5.73
CA VAL A 27 14.05 12.00 5.48
C VAL A 27 14.78 10.75 5.96
N ALA A 28 16.07 10.60 5.64
CA ALA A 28 16.88 9.47 6.12
C ALA A 28 16.93 9.41 7.66
N ARG A 29 17.06 10.56 8.33
CA ARG A 29 17.00 10.64 9.79
C ARG A 29 15.64 10.23 10.35
N ASN A 30 14.54 10.65 9.73
CA ASN A 30 13.20 10.25 10.12
C ASN A 30 12.99 8.73 9.95
N ARG A 31 13.52 8.15 8.87
CA ARG A 31 13.48 6.68 8.65
C ARG A 31 14.24 5.93 9.75
N ASN A 32 15.40 6.45 10.20
CA ASN A 32 16.12 5.88 11.34
C ASN A 32 15.33 6.00 12.66
N ILE A 33 14.73 7.17 12.92
CA ILE A 33 13.84 7.37 14.08
C ILE A 33 12.67 6.37 14.07
N LEU A 34 12.09 6.08 12.91
CA LEU A 34 11.05 5.08 12.78
C LEU A 34 11.55 3.68 13.17
N VAL A 35 12.71 3.27 12.63
CA VAL A 35 13.32 1.96 12.95
C VAL A 35 13.56 1.80 14.45
N GLU A 36 14.15 2.80 15.08
CA GLU A 36 14.44 2.80 16.52
C GLU A 36 13.15 2.73 17.37
N ARG A 37 12.18 3.62 17.10
CA ARG A 37 10.96 3.71 17.89
C ARG A 37 10.01 2.53 17.73
N ALA A 38 9.96 1.96 16.54
CA ALA A 38 9.16 0.78 16.27
C ALA A 38 9.92 -0.54 16.55
N SER A 39 11.19 -0.44 17.01
CA SER A 39 12.06 -1.60 17.26
C SER A 39 12.10 -2.54 16.05
N LEU A 40 12.17 -1.98 14.85
CA LEU A 40 12.21 -2.79 13.63
C LEU A 40 13.54 -3.56 13.56
N PRO A 41 13.53 -4.81 13.13
CA PRO A 41 14.74 -5.66 13.09
C PRO A 41 15.73 -5.20 12.00
N ALA A 42 15.28 -4.44 11.01
CA ALA A 42 16.09 -3.91 9.92
C ALA A 42 15.45 -2.64 9.34
N GLN A 43 16.20 -1.95 8.48
CA GLN A 43 15.64 -0.87 7.67
C GLN A 43 14.57 -1.42 6.72
N PRO A 44 13.39 -0.76 6.62
CA PRO A 44 12.37 -1.15 5.67
C PRO A 44 12.89 -1.13 4.22
N ARG A 45 12.37 -2.05 3.42
CA ARG A 45 12.59 -2.04 1.97
C ARG A 45 11.65 -1.01 1.34
N TRP A 46 12.18 0.20 1.13
CA TRP A 46 11.43 1.29 0.51
C TRP A 46 11.30 1.06 -1.00
N LEU A 47 10.10 1.30 -1.53
CA LEU A 47 9.76 1.12 -2.94
C LEU A 47 9.66 2.47 -3.65
N VAL A 48 9.92 2.49 -4.95
CA VAL A 48 9.51 3.57 -5.84
C VAL A 48 8.07 3.27 -6.28
N GLN A 49 7.10 3.83 -5.56
CA GLN A 49 5.68 3.58 -5.82
C GLN A 49 5.18 4.36 -7.02
N VAL A 50 4.58 3.67 -7.97
CA VAL A 50 4.12 4.21 -9.26
C VAL A 50 2.60 4.05 -9.46
N HIS A 51 1.88 3.58 -8.44
CA HIS A 51 0.45 3.25 -8.48
C HIS A 51 0.12 2.14 -9.51
N GLY A 52 1.06 1.25 -9.74
CA GLY A 52 0.96 0.14 -10.69
C GLY A 52 0.62 -1.20 -10.03
N PRO A 53 0.54 -2.28 -10.83
CA PRO A 53 0.28 -3.63 -10.34
C PRO A 53 1.54 -4.40 -9.92
N VAL A 54 2.73 -3.81 -10.02
CA VAL A 54 3.99 -4.52 -9.80
C VAL A 54 4.26 -4.74 -8.32
N GLY A 55 4.67 -5.94 -7.96
CA GLY A 55 5.19 -6.29 -6.64
C GLY A 55 6.57 -6.93 -6.72
N VAL A 56 7.33 -6.87 -5.61
CA VAL A 56 8.68 -7.40 -5.53
C VAL A 56 8.88 -8.27 -4.29
N GLN A 57 9.72 -9.29 -4.42
CA GLN A 57 10.18 -10.08 -3.29
C GLN A 57 11.29 -9.34 -2.55
N ALA A 58 11.02 -8.90 -1.33
CA ALA A 58 11.91 -8.06 -0.56
C ALA A 58 13.14 -8.79 -0.01
N ASP A 59 13.10 -10.12 0.06
CA ASP A 59 14.22 -10.97 0.47
C ASP A 59 15.40 -10.90 -0.48
N VAL A 60 15.11 -10.83 -1.79
CA VAL A 60 16.11 -10.93 -2.86
C VAL A 60 16.36 -9.62 -3.59
N ASN A 61 15.37 -8.74 -3.60
CA ASN A 61 15.50 -7.44 -4.26
C ASN A 61 16.06 -6.38 -3.31
N VAL A 62 17.11 -5.76 -3.74
CA VAL A 62 17.68 -4.58 -3.08
C VAL A 62 16.82 -3.38 -3.45
N ALA A 63 16.69 -2.43 -2.51
CA ALA A 63 15.87 -1.24 -2.62
C ALA A 63 15.97 -0.50 -3.97
N GLY A 64 14.86 0.08 -4.43
CA GLY A 64 14.83 1.03 -5.55
C GLY A 64 14.13 0.54 -6.82
N GLY A 65 13.45 -0.61 -6.82
CA GLY A 65 12.59 -1.03 -7.93
C GLY A 65 11.24 -0.31 -7.91
N GLU A 66 10.69 -0.02 -9.10
CA GLU A 66 9.32 0.45 -9.24
C GLU A 66 8.35 -0.67 -8.85
N ALA A 67 7.62 -0.48 -7.74
CA ALA A 67 6.65 -1.43 -7.26
C ALA A 67 5.68 -0.78 -6.27
N ASP A 68 4.49 -1.34 -6.16
CA ASP A 68 3.45 -0.93 -5.22
C ASP A 68 3.09 -2.04 -4.22
N ALA A 69 3.77 -3.17 -4.29
CA ALA A 69 3.67 -4.25 -3.31
C ALA A 69 5.05 -4.86 -3.03
N ALA A 70 5.21 -5.40 -1.84
CA ALA A 70 6.38 -6.18 -1.47
C ALA A 70 5.98 -7.36 -0.58
N TRP A 71 6.64 -8.49 -0.73
CA TRP A 71 6.48 -9.65 0.15
C TRP A 71 7.83 -10.20 0.59
N ALA A 72 7.82 -10.92 1.71
CA ALA A 72 9.00 -11.54 2.27
C ALA A 72 8.67 -12.88 2.94
N GLN A 73 9.61 -13.81 2.89
CA GLN A 73 9.56 -15.13 3.53
C GLN A 73 10.66 -15.30 4.58
N SER A 74 11.68 -14.45 4.54
CA SER A 74 12.78 -14.49 5.49
C SER A 74 12.50 -13.64 6.74
N PRO A 75 12.90 -14.09 7.93
CA PRO A 75 12.84 -13.26 9.12
C PRO A 75 13.72 -12.01 8.98
N ASN A 76 13.36 -10.96 9.72
CA ASN A 76 14.07 -9.69 9.75
C ASN A 76 14.04 -8.88 8.44
N VAL A 77 13.26 -9.27 7.45
CA VAL A 77 12.98 -8.45 6.27
C VAL A 77 11.73 -7.62 6.53
N VAL A 78 11.84 -6.29 6.45
CA VAL A 78 10.75 -5.35 6.71
C VAL A 78 10.22 -4.81 5.39
N CYS A 79 9.04 -5.24 4.99
CA CYS A 79 8.31 -4.67 3.85
C CYS A 79 7.63 -3.38 4.26
N ALA A 80 7.68 -2.35 3.42
CA ALA A 80 7.03 -1.07 3.68
C ALA A 80 6.49 -0.41 2.42
N VAL A 81 5.34 0.25 2.57
CA VAL A 81 4.78 1.17 1.59
C VAL A 81 4.46 2.51 2.26
N LEU A 82 4.49 3.57 1.48
CA LEU A 82 4.10 4.91 1.90
C LEU A 82 2.67 5.19 1.41
N THR A 83 1.83 5.70 2.28
CA THR A 83 0.48 6.11 1.91
C THR A 83 0.13 7.45 2.52
N ALA A 84 -0.62 8.26 1.78
CA ALA A 84 -1.34 9.42 2.31
C ALA A 84 -2.83 9.08 2.37
N ASP A 85 -3.46 8.95 1.20
CA ASP A 85 -4.89 8.69 1.04
C ASP A 85 -5.20 7.28 0.51
N CYS A 86 -4.23 6.65 -0.19
CA CYS A 86 -4.39 5.30 -0.72
C CYS A 86 -4.47 4.26 0.41
N LEU A 87 -5.12 3.14 0.14
CA LEU A 87 -5.32 2.06 1.09
C LEU A 87 -4.04 1.22 1.26
N PRO A 88 -3.42 1.16 2.46
CA PRO A 88 -2.41 0.17 2.74
C PRO A 88 -3.07 -1.17 3.12
N VAL A 89 -2.64 -2.26 2.50
CA VAL A 89 -3.08 -3.60 2.87
C VAL A 89 -1.89 -4.40 3.35
N LEU A 90 -1.99 -4.96 4.55
CA LEU A 90 -0.99 -5.87 5.09
C LEU A 90 -1.54 -7.28 5.05
N LEU A 91 -0.73 -8.21 4.56
CA LEU A 91 -1.08 -9.62 4.45
C LEU A 91 -0.05 -10.47 5.21
N CYS A 92 -0.52 -11.53 5.83
CA CYS A 92 0.33 -12.59 6.33
C CYS A 92 -0.42 -13.92 6.29
N ASP A 93 0.27 -15.04 6.31
CA ASP A 93 -0.36 -16.32 6.57
C ASP A 93 -0.36 -16.66 8.08
N ARG A 94 -1.30 -17.50 8.49
CA ARG A 94 -1.42 -17.96 9.89
C ARG A 94 -0.20 -18.76 10.36
N GLY A 95 0.51 -19.39 9.45
CA GLY A 95 1.71 -20.18 9.72
C GLY A 95 2.99 -19.35 9.87
N GLY A 96 2.94 -18.04 9.54
CA GLY A 96 4.10 -17.15 9.62
C GLY A 96 5.19 -17.44 8.58
N LYS A 97 4.82 -18.00 7.44
CA LYS A 97 5.75 -18.30 6.33
C LYS A 97 6.01 -17.10 5.42
N GLN A 98 5.00 -16.25 5.25
CA GLN A 98 5.08 -15.11 4.35
C GLN A 98 4.31 -13.91 4.88
N VAL A 99 4.87 -12.74 4.64
CA VAL A 99 4.21 -11.45 4.87
C VAL A 99 4.24 -10.63 3.59
N ALA A 100 3.26 -9.74 3.43
CA ALA A 100 3.27 -8.78 2.33
C ALA A 100 2.64 -7.44 2.74
N VAL A 101 2.97 -6.41 1.98
CA VAL A 101 2.36 -5.10 2.07
C VAL A 101 2.04 -4.59 0.67
N VAL A 102 0.88 -3.92 0.54
CA VAL A 102 0.39 -3.40 -0.74
C VAL A 102 -0.02 -1.95 -0.58
N HIS A 103 0.45 -1.11 -1.50
CA HIS A 103 -0.06 0.23 -1.72
C HIS A 103 -1.24 0.15 -2.71
N ALA A 104 -2.45 0.05 -2.17
CA ALA A 104 -3.66 -0.13 -2.94
C ALA A 104 -4.34 1.20 -3.27
N GLY A 105 -3.71 2.02 -4.11
CA GLY A 105 -4.35 3.13 -4.78
C GLY A 105 -5.33 2.64 -5.86
N TRP A 106 -6.26 3.47 -6.33
CA TRP A 106 -7.30 3.04 -7.28
C TRP A 106 -6.72 2.44 -8.58
N ARG A 107 -5.60 2.98 -9.08
CA ARG A 107 -4.94 2.44 -10.29
C ARG A 107 -4.37 1.05 -10.06
N GLY A 108 -3.63 0.88 -8.95
CA GLY A 108 -3.06 -0.40 -8.56
C GLY A 108 -4.13 -1.45 -8.31
N LEU A 109 -5.20 -1.11 -7.58
CA LEU A 109 -6.35 -1.99 -7.35
C LEU A 109 -6.99 -2.40 -8.68
N CYS A 110 -7.31 -1.42 -9.53
CA CYS A 110 -7.91 -1.68 -10.82
C CYS A 110 -7.01 -2.51 -11.75
N SER A 111 -5.68 -2.41 -11.59
CA SER A 111 -4.71 -3.19 -12.36
C SER A 111 -4.32 -4.53 -11.72
N GLY A 112 -4.84 -4.87 -10.54
CA GLY A 112 -4.66 -6.18 -9.90
C GLY A 112 -3.48 -6.33 -8.97
N VAL A 113 -3.04 -5.26 -8.33
CA VAL A 113 -1.92 -5.33 -7.38
C VAL A 113 -2.20 -6.27 -6.20
N LEU A 114 -3.44 -6.36 -5.73
CA LEU A 114 -3.83 -7.30 -4.67
C LEU A 114 -3.82 -8.73 -5.16
N ASP A 115 -4.42 -8.99 -6.32
CA ASP A 115 -4.48 -10.34 -6.91
C ASP A 115 -3.07 -10.88 -7.12
N LEU A 116 -2.20 -10.08 -7.75
CA LEU A 116 -0.79 -10.42 -7.93
C LEU A 116 -0.10 -10.74 -6.60
N THR A 117 -0.38 -9.98 -5.54
CA THR A 117 0.24 -10.21 -4.23
C THR A 117 -0.31 -11.47 -3.56
N ILE A 118 -1.62 -11.75 -3.69
CA ILE A 118 -2.23 -12.99 -3.18
C ILE A 118 -1.67 -14.21 -3.91
N ASP A 119 -1.46 -14.12 -5.22
CA ASP A 119 -0.86 -15.19 -6.01
C ASP A 119 0.53 -15.60 -5.52
N GLN A 120 1.27 -14.68 -4.87
CA GLN A 120 2.57 -15.02 -4.26
C GLN A 120 2.41 -15.94 -3.04
N PHE A 121 1.28 -15.86 -2.31
CA PHE A 121 0.98 -16.81 -1.23
C PHE A 121 0.55 -18.16 -1.80
N LEU A 122 -0.28 -18.17 -2.83
CA LEU A 122 -0.71 -19.40 -3.49
C LEU A 122 0.47 -20.13 -4.14
N GLY A 123 1.42 -19.38 -4.70
CA GLY A 123 2.64 -19.94 -5.34
C GLY A 123 3.59 -20.65 -4.37
N VAL A 124 3.39 -20.51 -3.04
CA VAL A 124 4.14 -21.21 -1.99
C VAL A 124 3.24 -22.09 -1.12
N ASP A 125 2.16 -22.58 -1.71
CA ASP A 125 1.19 -23.52 -1.10
C ASP A 125 0.50 -22.98 0.17
N ILE A 126 0.25 -21.67 0.25
CA ILE A 126 -0.55 -21.06 1.31
C ILE A 126 -1.98 -20.87 0.77
N PRO A 127 -2.98 -21.63 1.24
CA PRO A 127 -4.34 -21.51 0.74
C PRO A 127 -4.99 -20.18 1.18
N PRO A 128 -5.97 -19.65 0.43
CA PRO A 128 -6.63 -18.38 0.75
C PRO A 128 -7.21 -18.31 2.17
N THR A 129 -7.68 -19.44 2.70
CA THR A 129 -8.25 -19.55 4.07
C THR A 129 -7.23 -19.31 5.17
N GLU A 130 -5.95 -19.43 4.88
CA GLU A 130 -4.86 -19.18 5.82
C GLU A 130 -4.29 -17.76 5.71
N ILE A 131 -4.71 -16.98 4.71
CA ILE A 131 -4.27 -15.59 4.54
C ILE A 131 -5.08 -14.68 5.44
N LEU A 132 -4.39 -13.88 6.23
CA LEU A 132 -4.95 -12.80 7.03
C LEU A 132 -4.66 -11.46 6.36
N ALA A 133 -5.69 -10.63 6.24
CA ALA A 133 -5.57 -9.30 5.68
C ALA A 133 -5.97 -8.22 6.70
N TRP A 134 -5.14 -7.19 6.83
CA TRP A 134 -5.47 -5.97 7.56
C TRP A 134 -5.48 -4.79 6.59
N LEU A 135 -6.60 -4.08 6.55
CA LEU A 135 -6.79 -2.89 5.73
C LEU A 135 -6.58 -1.67 6.63
N GLY A 136 -5.53 -0.91 6.34
CA GLY A 136 -5.16 0.25 7.14
C GLY A 136 -5.97 1.51 6.85
N PRO A 137 -5.68 2.61 7.53
CA PRO A 137 -6.37 3.87 7.30
C PRO A 137 -6.16 4.37 5.87
N ALA A 138 -7.25 4.82 5.24
CA ALA A 138 -7.28 5.41 3.90
C ALA A 138 -8.34 6.50 3.81
N ILE A 139 -8.40 7.21 2.69
CA ILE A 139 -9.46 8.16 2.40
C ILE A 139 -10.82 7.47 2.46
N GLY A 140 -11.73 8.02 3.24
CA GLY A 140 -13.10 7.52 3.34
C GLY A 140 -13.92 7.88 2.09
N PRO A 141 -14.98 7.09 1.78
CA PRO A 141 -15.78 7.29 0.57
C PRO A 141 -16.44 8.67 0.50
N ALA A 142 -16.82 9.25 1.64
CA ALA A 142 -17.43 10.58 1.68
C ALA A 142 -16.49 11.71 1.19
N ALA A 143 -15.17 11.52 1.32
CA ALA A 143 -14.16 12.45 0.87
C ALA A 143 -13.55 12.09 -0.50
N TYR A 144 -13.87 10.91 -1.05
CA TYR A 144 -13.24 10.40 -2.26
C TYR A 144 -14.19 10.46 -3.46
N ALA A 145 -14.29 11.64 -4.07
CA ALA A 145 -15.06 11.85 -5.29
C ALA A 145 -14.22 11.48 -6.53
N VAL A 146 -14.79 10.63 -7.40
CA VAL A 146 -14.15 10.18 -8.65
C VAL A 146 -15.08 10.37 -9.84
N GLY A 147 -14.49 10.51 -11.03
CA GLY A 147 -15.21 10.59 -12.29
C GLY A 147 -15.55 9.23 -12.91
N SER A 148 -16.31 9.26 -14.04
CA SER A 148 -16.72 8.06 -14.79
C SER A 148 -15.56 7.16 -15.15
N VAL A 149 -14.42 7.73 -15.56
CA VAL A 149 -13.24 6.95 -15.97
C VAL A 149 -12.82 5.93 -14.90
N VAL A 150 -12.79 6.33 -13.63
CA VAL A 150 -12.42 5.42 -12.53
C VAL A 150 -13.45 4.32 -12.39
N LYS A 151 -14.74 4.68 -12.32
CA LYS A 151 -15.83 3.71 -12.20
C LYS A 151 -15.84 2.72 -13.36
N ASP A 152 -15.78 3.23 -14.59
CA ASP A 152 -15.87 2.41 -15.79
C ASP A 152 -14.68 1.45 -15.90
N SER A 153 -13.48 1.89 -15.49
CA SER A 153 -12.30 1.02 -15.43
C SER A 153 -12.50 -0.16 -14.47
N PHE A 154 -13.06 0.07 -13.29
CA PHE A 154 -13.36 -1.02 -12.34
C PHE A 154 -14.44 -1.95 -12.87
N LEU A 155 -15.54 -1.41 -13.41
CA LEU A 155 -16.64 -2.24 -13.92
C LEU A 155 -16.26 -3.06 -15.15
N ALA A 156 -15.35 -2.57 -15.98
CA ALA A 156 -14.81 -3.31 -17.12
C ALA A 156 -13.99 -4.54 -16.68
N ARG A 157 -13.31 -4.45 -15.53
CA ARG A 157 -12.54 -5.56 -14.97
C ARG A 157 -13.42 -6.51 -14.15
N GLU A 158 -14.22 -5.95 -13.25
CA GLU A 158 -15.02 -6.72 -12.29
C GLU A 158 -16.37 -6.02 -12.06
N PRO A 159 -17.45 -6.50 -12.71
CA PRO A 159 -18.78 -5.88 -12.60
C PRO A 159 -19.34 -5.84 -11.17
N SER A 160 -18.93 -6.75 -10.29
CA SER A 160 -19.34 -6.78 -8.89
C SER A 160 -18.89 -5.55 -8.10
N CYS A 161 -17.86 -4.84 -8.57
CA CYS A 161 -17.38 -3.59 -7.99
C CYS A 161 -18.40 -2.43 -8.02
N THR A 162 -19.56 -2.61 -8.67
CA THR A 162 -20.64 -1.59 -8.68
C THR A 162 -20.96 -1.10 -7.26
N ASN A 163 -20.95 -1.97 -6.27
CA ASN A 163 -21.25 -1.63 -4.86
C ASN A 163 -20.19 -0.73 -4.19
N SER A 164 -19.03 -0.58 -4.82
CA SER A 164 -17.99 0.34 -4.34
C SER A 164 -18.22 1.80 -4.73
N PHE A 165 -19.24 2.09 -5.55
CA PHE A 165 -19.54 3.40 -6.09
C PHE A 165 -20.93 3.87 -5.71
N THR A 166 -21.03 5.08 -5.13
CA THR A 166 -22.31 5.77 -4.85
C THR A 166 -22.36 7.06 -5.65
N GLN A 167 -23.35 7.21 -6.52
CA GLN A 167 -23.51 8.42 -7.33
C GLN A 167 -23.91 9.60 -6.46
N VAL A 168 -23.16 10.71 -6.55
CA VAL A 168 -23.48 11.98 -5.84
C VAL A 168 -24.03 13.04 -6.77
N ARG A 169 -23.63 13.03 -8.05
CA ARG A 169 -24.18 13.87 -9.13
C ARG A 169 -23.82 13.25 -10.49
N SER A 170 -24.39 13.77 -11.55
CA SER A 170 -24.08 13.28 -12.91
C SER A 170 -22.58 13.26 -13.17
N GLY A 171 -22.06 12.09 -13.55
CA GLY A 171 -20.65 11.86 -13.85
C GLY A 171 -19.69 11.82 -12.65
N ILE A 172 -20.19 11.95 -11.40
CA ILE A 172 -19.35 11.94 -10.17
C ILE A 172 -19.89 10.92 -9.17
N TRP A 173 -18.99 10.09 -8.64
CA TRP A 173 -19.28 9.08 -7.64
C TRP A 173 -18.37 9.22 -6.43
N GLN A 174 -18.89 8.88 -5.26
CA GLN A 174 -18.06 8.52 -4.10
C GLN A 174 -17.55 7.10 -4.29
N PHE A 175 -16.25 6.89 -4.08
CA PHE A 175 -15.59 5.61 -4.25
C PHE A 175 -15.10 5.05 -2.92
N ASN A 176 -15.45 3.79 -2.64
CA ASN A 176 -15.06 3.08 -1.44
C ASN A 176 -13.92 2.10 -1.74
N LEU A 177 -12.68 2.50 -1.43
CA LEU A 177 -11.48 1.66 -1.60
C LEU A 177 -11.59 0.34 -0.83
N TYR A 178 -12.14 0.37 0.39
CA TYR A 178 -12.27 -0.82 1.23
C TYR A 178 -13.25 -1.85 0.64
N ALA A 179 -14.33 -1.39 0.02
CA ALA A 179 -15.27 -2.28 -0.65
C ALA A 179 -14.69 -2.88 -1.92
N SER A 180 -13.82 -2.12 -2.61
CA SER A 180 -13.18 -2.56 -3.86
C SER A 180 -11.98 -3.49 -3.62
N ALA A 181 -11.43 -3.52 -2.39
CA ALA A 181 -10.30 -4.37 -2.01
C ALA A 181 -10.73 -5.70 -1.37
N ARG A 182 -12.03 -6.02 -1.35
CA ARG A 182 -12.64 -7.25 -0.82
C ARG A 182 -13.05 -8.17 -1.96
#